data_944f1e0211982804b691b67e9999b7db
#
_entry.id   944f1e0211982804b691b67e9999b7db
#
_cell.length_a   1.000
_cell.length_b   1.000
_cell.length_c   1.000
_cell.angle_alpha   90.00
_cell.angle_beta   90.00
_cell.angle_gamma   90.00
#
_symmetry.space_group_name_H-M   'P 1'
#
loop_
_entity.id
_entity.type
_entity.pdbx_description
1 polymer ?
#
loop_
_entity_poly.entity_id
_entity_poly.type
_entity_poly.pdbx_seq_one_letter_code
_entity_poly.pdbx_strand_id
1 'polypeptide(L)'
;MTLVYTLAVVSVGVLLWLADGVRRIGAVSTGAPIGARTGTALLLIDLQDIFWEDGPYGEAATSAAERAIRSEIAAARERGDPVIALRQEWSIPSTRILARLTMKGQAIAGTPGTQLAKPFVGLADHEVVKRVQDAFETGALDDLLATLDVGRLRLVGLDFNHCVQKTALAARNRGYEVTIVKPATLSVAPTQNAANRLSARAVILQEG
;
A
#
# COMPACT_ATOMS: atom_id res chain seq x y z
N MET A 1 -32.71 -3.13 34.94
CA MET A 1 -31.84 -4.24 34.45
C MET A 1 -31.79 -4.26 32.92
N THR A 2 -32.90 -4.21 32.21
CA THR A 2 -32.97 -4.28 30.73
C THR A 2 -32.06 -3.24 30.02
N LEU A 3 -32.07 -1.97 30.47
CA LEU A 3 -31.26 -0.90 29.87
C LEU A 3 -29.76 -1.18 29.98
N VAL A 4 -29.29 -1.69 31.14
CA VAL A 4 -27.88 -2.01 31.34
C VAL A 4 -27.43 -3.15 30.43
N TYR A 5 -28.26 -4.19 30.25
CA TYR A 5 -27.98 -5.28 29.33
C TYR A 5 -27.96 -4.81 27.89
N THR A 6 -28.89 -3.96 27.47
CA THR A 6 -28.92 -3.37 26.10
C THR A 6 -27.67 -2.54 25.83
N LEU A 7 -27.27 -1.66 26.77
CA LEU A 7 -26.04 -0.86 26.62
C LEU A 7 -24.79 -1.76 26.54
N ALA A 8 -24.71 -2.80 27.35
CA ALA A 8 -23.59 -3.74 27.32
C ALA A 8 -23.49 -4.46 25.98
N VAL A 9 -24.61 -4.98 25.45
CA VAL A 9 -24.65 -5.65 24.14
C VAL A 9 -24.23 -4.71 23.01
N VAL A 10 -24.75 -3.48 22.99
CA VAL A 10 -24.37 -2.47 21.97
C VAL A 10 -22.88 -2.14 22.06
N SER A 11 -22.35 -1.95 23.28
CA SER A 11 -20.93 -1.66 23.49
C SER A 11 -20.02 -2.79 22.99
N VAL A 12 -20.36 -4.05 23.28
CA VAL A 12 -19.64 -5.21 22.77
C VAL A 12 -19.69 -5.26 21.23
N GLY A 13 -20.86 -5.03 20.64
CA GLY A 13 -21.02 -4.99 19.18
C GLY A 13 -20.12 -3.93 18.52
N VAL A 14 -20.06 -2.73 19.09
CA VAL A 14 -19.18 -1.65 18.61
C VAL A 14 -17.70 -2.03 18.72
N LEU A 15 -17.30 -2.62 19.86
CA LEU A 15 -15.91 -3.05 20.06
C LEU A 15 -15.50 -4.14 19.05
N LEU A 16 -16.36 -5.14 18.81
CA LEU A 16 -16.10 -6.18 17.82
C LEU A 16 -16.01 -5.61 16.40
N TRP A 17 -16.87 -4.65 16.06
CA TRP A 17 -16.85 -3.99 14.77
C TRP A 17 -15.57 -3.15 14.55
N LEU A 18 -15.09 -2.44 15.58
CA LEU A 18 -13.81 -1.72 15.55
C LEU A 18 -12.63 -2.70 15.47
N ALA A 19 -12.67 -3.81 16.22
CA ALA A 19 -11.64 -4.85 16.15
C ALA A 19 -11.55 -5.47 14.74
N ASP A 20 -12.68 -5.72 14.07
CA ASP A 20 -12.70 -6.15 12.67
C ASP A 20 -12.08 -5.08 11.76
N GLY A 21 -12.35 -3.80 11.99
CA GLY A 21 -11.71 -2.71 11.28
C GLY A 21 -10.19 -2.71 11.40
N VAL A 22 -9.66 -2.88 12.61
CA VAL A 22 -8.20 -3.00 12.86
C VAL A 22 -7.63 -4.21 12.11
N ARG A 23 -8.30 -5.36 12.20
CA ARG A 23 -7.90 -6.57 11.49
C ARG A 23 -7.84 -6.34 9.98
N ARG A 24 -8.85 -5.70 9.39
CA ARG A 24 -8.92 -5.41 7.93
C ARG A 24 -7.79 -4.49 7.49
N ILE A 25 -7.48 -3.44 8.25
CA ILE A 25 -6.40 -2.48 7.91
C ILE A 25 -5.08 -3.22 7.63
N GLY A 26 -4.71 -4.17 8.50
CA GLY A 26 -3.43 -4.87 8.45
C GLY A 26 -3.47 -6.26 7.82
N ALA A 27 -4.62 -6.73 7.34
CA ALA A 27 -4.74 -8.04 6.72
C ALA A 27 -3.91 -8.12 5.43
N VAL A 28 -3.45 -9.33 5.13
CA VAL A 28 -2.80 -9.67 3.86
C VAL A 28 -3.70 -10.65 3.14
N SER A 29 -4.18 -10.29 1.97
CA SER A 29 -5.09 -11.11 1.20
C SER A 29 -4.39 -12.31 0.55
N THR A 30 -5.18 -13.31 0.26
CA THR A 30 -4.82 -14.40 -0.65
C THR A 30 -5.60 -14.25 -1.94
N GLY A 31 -5.10 -14.83 -3.03
CA GLY A 31 -5.78 -14.82 -4.34
C GLY A 31 -5.43 -16.06 -5.13
N ALA A 32 -6.01 -16.19 -6.32
CA ALA A 32 -5.67 -17.28 -7.23
C ALA A 32 -4.20 -17.13 -7.70
N PRO A 33 -3.48 -18.25 -7.91
CA PRO A 33 -2.16 -18.21 -8.52
C PRO A 33 -2.20 -17.55 -9.91
N ILE A 34 -1.22 -16.68 -10.20
CA ILE A 34 -1.21 -15.90 -11.45
C ILE A 34 -0.83 -16.69 -12.70
N GLY A 35 -0.35 -17.94 -12.55
CA GLY A 35 0.17 -18.72 -13.68
C GLY A 35 1.48 -18.17 -14.24
N ALA A 36 1.80 -18.54 -15.46
CA ALA A 36 3.02 -18.09 -16.15
C ALA A 36 2.76 -16.75 -16.82
N ARG A 37 3.22 -15.65 -16.20
CA ARG A 37 3.21 -14.29 -16.75
C ARG A 37 4.63 -13.73 -16.72
N THR A 38 5.03 -13.00 -17.77
CA THR A 38 6.42 -12.59 -17.95
C THR A 38 6.66 -11.09 -17.83
N GLY A 39 5.62 -10.28 -17.91
CA GLY A 39 5.69 -8.83 -17.80
C GLY A 39 6.14 -8.36 -16.42
N THR A 40 6.69 -7.17 -16.34
CA THR A 40 7.05 -6.48 -15.10
C THR A 40 6.22 -5.21 -14.98
N ALA A 41 5.82 -4.83 -13.76
CA ALA A 41 5.21 -3.54 -13.48
C ALA A 41 5.91 -2.85 -12.31
N LEU A 42 5.95 -1.52 -12.36
CA LEU A 42 6.38 -0.67 -11.25
C LEU A 42 5.15 -0.17 -10.47
N LEU A 43 5.10 -0.46 -9.18
CA LEU A 43 4.04 0.00 -8.28
C LEU A 43 4.52 1.17 -7.44
N LEU A 44 3.84 2.32 -7.57
CA LEU A 44 4.07 3.53 -6.77
C LEU A 44 3.06 3.52 -5.62
N ILE A 45 3.51 3.26 -4.40
CA ILE A 45 2.63 3.02 -3.25
C ILE A 45 2.50 4.29 -2.41
N ASP A 46 1.26 4.81 -2.29
CA ASP A 46 0.85 5.89 -1.41
C ASP A 46 1.64 7.20 -1.55
N LEU A 47 2.10 7.52 -2.76
CA LEU A 47 2.77 8.78 -3.07
C LEU A 47 1.75 9.93 -3.17
N GLN A 48 0.96 10.14 -2.11
CA GLN A 48 -0.14 11.11 -2.01
C GLN A 48 0.28 12.32 -1.20
N ASP A 49 -0.31 13.51 -1.46
CA ASP A 49 0.01 14.74 -0.74
C ASP A 49 0.01 14.56 0.77
N ILE A 50 -1.07 13.94 1.31
CA ILE A 50 -1.26 13.75 2.74
C ILE A 50 -0.17 12.90 3.42
N PHE A 51 0.57 12.11 2.66
CA PHE A 51 1.66 11.27 3.17
C PHE A 51 3.03 11.79 2.77
N TRP A 52 3.13 12.43 1.61
CA TRP A 52 4.39 12.92 1.07
C TRP A 52 4.75 14.31 1.58
N GLU A 53 3.81 15.25 1.49
CA GLU A 53 4.00 16.65 1.91
C GLU A 53 3.77 16.81 3.42
N ASP A 54 2.65 16.26 3.93
CA ASP A 54 2.24 16.36 5.32
C ASP A 54 2.66 15.15 6.17
N GLY A 55 3.47 14.26 5.61
CA GLY A 55 3.90 13.02 6.26
C GLY A 55 4.99 13.23 7.30
N PRO A 56 5.29 12.19 8.09
CA PRO A 56 6.26 12.26 9.19
C PRO A 56 7.73 12.06 8.74
N TYR A 57 7.99 12.09 7.43
CA TYR A 57 9.32 11.82 6.87
C TYR A 57 10.15 13.09 6.78
N GLY A 58 11.44 13.00 7.13
CA GLY A 58 12.34 14.14 7.04
C GLY A 58 12.68 14.52 5.59
N GLU A 59 12.88 15.82 5.32
CA GLU A 59 13.11 16.36 3.99
C GLU A 59 14.28 15.69 3.24
N ALA A 60 15.38 15.40 3.92
CA ALA A 60 16.52 14.71 3.31
C ALA A 60 16.16 13.28 2.83
N ALA A 61 15.35 12.55 3.62
CA ALA A 61 14.90 11.22 3.27
C ALA A 61 13.90 11.24 2.09
N THR A 62 12.94 12.18 2.13
CA THR A 62 11.96 12.38 1.04
C THR A 62 12.64 12.74 -0.26
N SER A 63 13.60 13.70 -0.23
CA SER A 63 14.36 14.09 -1.42
C SER A 63 15.23 12.96 -1.99
N ALA A 64 15.82 12.14 -1.13
CA ALA A 64 16.58 10.97 -1.59
C ALA A 64 15.66 9.91 -2.21
N ALA A 65 14.54 9.61 -1.56
CA ALA A 65 13.54 8.68 -2.07
C ALA A 65 12.92 9.16 -3.38
N GLU A 66 12.62 10.46 -3.53
CA GLU A 66 12.11 11.03 -4.79
C GLU A 66 13.06 10.76 -5.95
N ARG A 67 14.35 11.04 -5.77
CA ARG A 67 15.35 10.77 -6.83
C ARG A 67 15.37 9.28 -7.22
N ALA A 68 15.34 8.39 -6.24
CA ALA A 68 15.32 6.94 -6.47
C ALA A 68 14.03 6.48 -7.16
N ILE A 69 12.86 6.99 -6.75
CA ILE A 69 11.56 6.70 -7.37
C ILE A 69 11.56 7.17 -8.83
N ARG A 70 12.02 8.39 -9.10
CA ARG A 70 12.09 8.92 -10.47
C ARG A 70 13.04 8.11 -11.34
N SER A 71 14.16 7.63 -10.80
CA SER A 71 15.08 6.72 -11.50
C SER A 71 14.40 5.39 -11.86
N GLU A 72 13.63 4.81 -10.94
CA GLU A 72 12.86 3.58 -11.19
C GLU A 72 11.76 3.79 -12.25
N ILE A 73 11.07 4.94 -12.23
CA ILE A 73 10.07 5.30 -13.25
C ILE A 73 10.73 5.43 -14.63
N ALA A 74 11.89 6.11 -14.73
CA ALA A 74 12.63 6.24 -15.98
C ALA A 74 13.05 4.86 -16.52
N ALA A 75 13.62 4.02 -15.66
CA ALA A 75 14.03 2.67 -16.03
C ALA A 75 12.84 1.77 -16.41
N ALA A 76 11.68 1.91 -15.76
CA ALA A 76 10.46 1.20 -16.15
C ALA A 76 10.01 1.61 -17.56
N ARG A 77 9.97 2.91 -17.83
CA ARG A 77 9.61 3.44 -19.16
C ARG A 77 10.56 2.99 -20.27
N GLU A 78 11.85 2.96 -20.00
CA GLU A 78 12.86 2.44 -20.97
C GLU A 78 12.63 0.97 -21.31
N ARG A 79 12.16 0.16 -20.36
CA ARG A 79 11.81 -1.25 -20.59
C ARG A 79 10.40 -1.46 -21.16
N GLY A 80 9.57 -0.43 -21.21
CA GLY A 80 8.15 -0.54 -21.57
C GLY A 80 7.29 -1.17 -20.46
N ASP A 81 7.76 -1.17 -19.22
CA ASP A 81 7.02 -1.68 -18.08
C ASP A 81 5.95 -0.66 -17.65
N PRO A 82 4.69 -1.05 -17.41
CA PRO A 82 3.66 -0.15 -16.92
C PRO A 82 3.97 0.35 -15.51
N VAL A 83 3.69 1.64 -15.29
CA VAL A 83 3.79 2.31 -13.99
C VAL A 83 2.38 2.47 -13.40
N ILE A 84 2.14 1.89 -12.23
CA ILE A 84 0.83 1.86 -11.60
C ILE A 84 0.91 2.59 -10.25
N ALA A 85 0.12 3.66 -10.10
CA ALA A 85 -0.03 4.34 -8.82
C ALA A 85 -1.10 3.65 -7.96
N LEU A 86 -0.75 3.37 -6.71
CA LEU A 86 -1.65 2.83 -5.71
C LEU A 86 -1.93 3.94 -4.69
N ARG A 87 -3.22 4.36 -4.58
CA ARG A 87 -3.63 5.42 -3.65
C ARG A 87 -4.47 4.85 -2.52
N GLN A 88 -4.14 5.20 -1.29
CA GLN A 88 -4.91 4.83 -0.11
C GLN A 88 -6.11 5.74 0.08
N GLU A 89 -7.31 5.15 0.17
CA GLU A 89 -8.51 5.86 0.59
C GLU A 89 -9.35 4.99 1.55
N TRP A 90 -9.35 5.35 2.85
CA TRP A 90 -10.18 4.65 3.84
C TRP A 90 -11.65 4.84 3.52
N SER A 91 -12.31 3.84 2.93
CA SER A 91 -13.72 3.88 2.52
C SER A 91 -14.62 2.90 3.29
N ILE A 92 -14.04 1.87 3.93
CA ILE A 92 -14.78 0.92 4.77
C ILE A 92 -15.22 1.66 6.06
N PRO A 93 -16.50 1.59 6.49
CA PRO A 93 -17.00 2.37 7.62
C PRO A 93 -16.16 2.24 8.90
N SER A 94 -15.76 1.02 9.30
CA SER A 94 -14.92 0.80 10.48
C SER A 94 -13.52 1.39 10.31
N THR A 95 -12.89 1.26 9.13
CA THR A 95 -11.56 1.83 8.88
C THR A 95 -11.58 3.36 8.82
N ARG A 96 -12.67 3.97 8.32
CA ARG A 96 -12.87 5.44 8.35
C ARG A 96 -12.92 5.99 9.77
N ILE A 97 -13.65 5.33 10.66
CA ILE A 97 -13.72 5.72 12.07
C ILE A 97 -12.34 5.58 12.72
N LEU A 98 -11.67 4.45 12.49
CA LEU A 98 -10.31 4.23 13.00
C LEU A 98 -9.34 5.29 12.48
N ALA A 99 -9.37 5.62 11.19
CA ALA A 99 -8.52 6.67 10.61
C ALA A 99 -8.75 8.03 11.28
N ARG A 100 -10.01 8.38 11.59
CA ARG A 100 -10.32 9.62 12.34
C ARG A 100 -9.74 9.60 13.75
N LEU A 101 -9.82 8.47 14.44
CA LEU A 101 -9.43 8.37 15.84
C LEU A 101 -7.91 8.20 16.03
N THR A 102 -7.23 7.51 15.12
CA THR A 102 -5.84 7.07 15.31
C THR A 102 -4.85 7.60 14.26
N MET A 103 -5.33 8.08 13.11
CA MET A 103 -4.52 8.52 11.97
C MET A 103 -4.80 9.98 11.59
N LYS A 104 -5.23 10.80 12.53
CA LYS A 104 -5.57 12.23 12.33
C LYS A 104 -6.56 12.49 11.18
N GLY A 105 -7.36 11.50 10.79
CA GLY A 105 -8.27 11.59 9.65
C GLY A 105 -7.60 11.55 8.27
N GLN A 106 -6.33 11.21 8.20
CA GLN A 106 -5.59 11.15 6.93
C GLN A 106 -6.16 10.09 5.98
N ALA A 107 -6.12 10.37 4.68
CA ALA A 107 -6.51 9.49 3.59
C ALA A 107 -7.94 8.90 3.70
N ILE A 108 -8.89 9.62 4.29
CA ILE A 108 -10.30 9.23 4.24
C ILE A 108 -10.83 9.51 2.83
N ALA A 109 -11.56 8.57 2.25
CA ALA A 109 -12.15 8.72 0.92
C ALA A 109 -12.95 10.02 0.78
N GLY A 110 -12.64 10.78 -0.27
CA GLY A 110 -13.27 12.06 -0.57
C GLY A 110 -12.75 13.26 0.25
N THR A 111 -11.66 13.10 1.02
CA THR A 111 -11.00 14.24 1.70
C THR A 111 -9.82 14.78 0.88
N PRO A 112 -9.44 16.07 1.07
CA PRO A 112 -8.25 16.63 0.44
C PRO A 112 -6.98 15.85 0.78
N GLY A 113 -5.99 15.89 -0.12
CA GLY A 113 -4.69 15.25 0.07
C GLY A 113 -4.64 13.77 -0.33
N THR A 114 -5.75 13.19 -0.81
CA THR A 114 -5.78 11.81 -1.33
C THR A 114 -5.28 11.67 -2.76
N GLN A 115 -5.08 12.77 -3.49
CA GLN A 115 -4.46 12.79 -4.82
C GLN A 115 -2.96 12.54 -4.75
N LEU A 116 -2.35 12.19 -5.89
CA LEU A 116 -0.90 12.04 -5.98
C LEU A 116 -0.20 13.35 -5.66
N ALA A 117 0.89 13.27 -4.92
CA ALA A 117 1.75 14.40 -4.61
C ALA A 117 2.37 14.99 -5.87
N LYS A 118 2.53 16.31 -5.88
CA LYS A 118 2.98 17.10 -7.03
C LYS A 118 4.18 16.50 -7.78
N PRO A 119 5.22 15.94 -7.11
CA PRO A 119 6.34 15.33 -7.84
C PRO A 119 5.96 14.12 -8.70
N PHE A 120 4.81 13.47 -8.47
CA PHE A 120 4.42 12.20 -9.10
C PHE A 120 3.19 12.30 -10.00
N VAL A 121 2.56 13.47 -10.07
CA VAL A 121 1.40 13.71 -10.95
C VAL A 121 1.78 13.45 -12.41
N GLY A 122 0.95 12.65 -13.11
CA GLY A 122 1.14 12.32 -14.53
C GLY A 122 2.30 11.37 -14.83
N LEU A 123 2.90 10.75 -13.81
CA LEU A 123 3.99 9.78 -14.01
C LEU A 123 3.50 8.34 -14.09
N ALA A 124 2.30 8.02 -13.64
CA ALA A 124 1.71 6.69 -13.70
C ALA A 124 0.82 6.55 -14.94
N ASP A 125 0.83 5.35 -15.54
CA ASP A 125 -0.03 4.96 -16.66
C ASP A 125 -1.42 4.56 -16.19
N HIS A 126 -1.50 4.02 -14.96
CA HIS A 126 -2.73 3.56 -14.31
C HIS A 126 -2.76 3.99 -12.85
N GLU A 127 -3.99 4.19 -12.32
CA GLU A 127 -4.21 4.43 -10.90
C GLU A 127 -5.20 3.40 -10.34
N VAL A 128 -4.89 2.84 -9.16
CA VAL A 128 -5.76 1.94 -8.42
C VAL A 128 -5.94 2.50 -7.00
N VAL A 129 -7.19 2.63 -6.57
CA VAL A 129 -7.52 3.04 -5.21
C VAL A 129 -7.67 1.81 -4.33
N LYS A 130 -6.88 1.74 -3.27
CA LYS A 130 -6.97 0.71 -2.23
C LYS A 130 -7.61 1.28 -0.96
N ARG A 131 -8.32 0.45 -0.22
CA ARG A 131 -9.09 0.85 0.97
C ARG A 131 -8.58 0.25 2.28
N VAL A 132 -7.50 -0.54 2.19
CA VAL A 132 -6.69 -1.08 3.31
C VAL A 132 -5.21 -1.06 2.92
N GLN A 133 -4.30 -1.48 3.80
CA GLN A 133 -2.86 -1.45 3.51
C GLN A 133 -2.45 -2.36 2.34
N ASP A 134 -3.16 -3.47 2.13
CA ASP A 134 -2.97 -4.39 1.02
C ASP A 134 -3.67 -3.89 -0.24
N ALA A 135 -2.93 -3.67 -1.32
CA ALA A 135 -3.47 -3.15 -2.58
C ALA A 135 -4.30 -4.19 -3.37
N PHE A 136 -4.20 -5.45 -3.04
CA PHE A 136 -4.94 -6.53 -3.71
C PHE A 136 -6.32 -6.81 -3.09
N GLU A 137 -6.66 -6.17 -1.96
CA GLU A 137 -7.88 -6.48 -1.19
C GLU A 137 -9.17 -6.34 -2.00
N THR A 138 -9.22 -5.41 -2.94
CA THR A 138 -10.43 -5.18 -3.78
C THR A 138 -10.51 -6.08 -5.00
N GLY A 139 -9.40 -6.73 -5.41
CA GLY A 139 -9.28 -7.45 -6.67
C GLY A 139 -8.95 -6.58 -7.88
N ALA A 140 -9.15 -5.25 -7.81
CA ALA A 140 -8.91 -4.36 -8.94
C ALA A 140 -7.46 -4.38 -9.45
N LEU A 141 -6.48 -4.55 -8.54
CA LEU A 141 -5.07 -4.69 -8.94
C LEU A 141 -4.82 -6.06 -9.59
N ASP A 142 -5.47 -7.14 -9.12
CA ASP A 142 -5.41 -8.46 -9.73
C ASP A 142 -5.86 -8.41 -11.20
N ASP A 143 -7.01 -7.78 -11.47
CA ASP A 143 -7.60 -7.66 -12.79
C ASP A 143 -6.72 -6.82 -13.75
N LEU A 144 -6.20 -5.70 -13.25
CA LEU A 144 -5.31 -4.84 -14.03
C LEU A 144 -4.01 -5.57 -14.41
N LEU A 145 -3.35 -6.20 -13.43
CA LEU A 145 -2.10 -6.93 -13.67
C LEU A 145 -2.30 -8.16 -14.56
N ALA A 146 -3.49 -8.77 -14.53
CA ALA A 146 -3.86 -9.84 -15.44
C ALA A 146 -3.98 -9.34 -16.89
N THR A 147 -4.64 -8.21 -17.09
CA THR A 147 -4.79 -7.58 -18.41
C THR A 147 -3.45 -7.19 -19.02
N LEU A 148 -2.49 -6.79 -18.17
CA LEU A 148 -1.14 -6.36 -18.58
C LEU A 148 -0.13 -7.52 -18.67
N ASP A 149 -0.54 -8.78 -18.46
CA ASP A 149 0.32 -9.99 -18.45
C ASP A 149 1.51 -9.89 -17.47
N VAL A 150 1.33 -9.21 -16.34
CA VAL A 150 2.39 -8.96 -15.37
C VAL A 150 2.57 -10.15 -14.43
N GLY A 151 3.83 -10.63 -14.29
CA GLY A 151 4.25 -11.68 -13.36
C GLY A 151 5.30 -11.20 -12.34
N ARG A 152 5.93 -10.05 -12.59
CA ARG A 152 6.97 -9.46 -11.73
C ARG A 152 6.58 -8.06 -11.29
N LEU A 153 6.81 -7.75 -10.02
CA LEU A 153 6.48 -6.45 -9.43
C LEU A 153 7.71 -5.80 -8.83
N ARG A 154 7.95 -4.54 -9.17
CA ARG A 154 8.89 -3.67 -8.50
C ARG A 154 8.10 -2.67 -7.66
N LEU A 155 8.39 -2.57 -6.37
CA LEU A 155 7.64 -1.75 -5.43
C LEU A 155 8.50 -0.60 -4.91
N VAL A 156 7.94 0.59 -4.96
CA VAL A 156 8.51 1.82 -4.38
C VAL A 156 7.42 2.58 -3.62
N GLY A 157 7.79 3.52 -2.76
CA GLY A 157 6.83 4.36 -2.02
C GLY A 157 6.81 4.13 -0.53
N LEU A 158 5.66 4.25 0.13
CA LEU A 158 5.57 4.35 1.59
C LEU A 158 4.32 3.66 2.17
N ASP A 159 4.25 3.38 3.46
CA ASP A 159 5.37 3.13 4.38
C ASP A 159 5.88 1.69 4.22
N PHE A 160 7.21 1.51 4.30
CA PHE A 160 7.83 0.20 4.11
C PHE A 160 7.26 -0.86 5.05
N ASN A 161 7.04 -0.52 6.33
CA ASN A 161 6.54 -1.46 7.35
C ASN A 161 5.03 -1.72 7.24
N HIS A 162 4.31 -0.97 6.43
CA HIS A 162 2.86 -1.00 6.30
C HIS A 162 2.41 -1.37 4.88
N CYS A 163 2.05 -0.41 4.09
CA CYS A 163 1.44 -0.63 2.77
C CYS A 163 2.37 -1.33 1.79
N VAL A 164 3.67 -1.00 1.79
CA VAL A 164 4.67 -1.69 0.95
C VAL A 164 4.79 -3.15 1.35
N GLN A 165 4.98 -3.44 2.65
CA GLN A 165 5.08 -4.80 3.17
C GLN A 165 3.82 -5.62 2.88
N LYS A 166 2.61 -5.07 3.16
CA LYS A 166 1.35 -5.81 3.00
C LYS A 166 1.07 -6.13 1.54
N THR A 167 1.28 -5.17 0.65
CA THR A 167 1.13 -5.39 -0.79
C THR A 167 2.14 -6.42 -1.33
N ALA A 168 3.41 -6.35 -0.89
CA ALA A 168 4.42 -7.33 -1.28
C ALA A 168 4.06 -8.76 -0.84
N LEU A 169 3.60 -8.94 0.40
CA LEU A 169 3.19 -10.24 0.92
C LEU A 169 1.95 -10.78 0.20
N ALA A 170 0.97 -9.94 -0.11
CA ALA A 170 -0.23 -10.31 -0.87
C ALA A 170 0.11 -10.71 -2.31
N ALA A 171 1.06 -10.02 -2.94
CA ALA A 171 1.60 -10.39 -4.25
C ALA A 171 2.27 -11.77 -4.21
N ARG A 172 3.11 -12.03 -3.18
CA ARG A 172 3.76 -13.35 -3.00
C ARG A 172 2.74 -14.48 -2.77
N ASN A 173 1.64 -14.21 -2.07
CA ASN A 173 0.56 -15.20 -1.90
C ASN A 173 -0.06 -15.64 -3.25
N ARG A 174 0.01 -14.79 -4.27
CA ARG A 174 -0.49 -15.02 -5.64
C ARG A 174 0.55 -15.59 -6.60
N GLY A 175 1.81 -15.66 -6.18
CA GLY A 175 2.92 -16.18 -7.00
C GLY A 175 3.69 -15.13 -7.78
N TYR A 176 3.43 -13.82 -7.63
CA TYR A 176 4.27 -12.78 -8.23
C TYR A 176 5.71 -12.87 -7.74
N GLU A 177 6.68 -12.62 -8.62
CA GLU A 177 8.04 -12.26 -8.22
C GLU A 177 8.02 -10.81 -7.74
N VAL A 178 8.59 -10.55 -6.55
CA VAL A 178 8.50 -9.22 -5.93
C VAL A 178 9.87 -8.71 -5.56
N THR A 179 10.19 -7.51 -6.04
CA THR A 179 11.36 -6.73 -5.65
C THR A 179 10.91 -5.43 -4.99
N ILE A 180 11.40 -5.12 -3.80
CA ILE A 180 11.26 -3.81 -3.17
C ILE A 180 12.58 -3.06 -3.34
N VAL A 181 12.51 -1.86 -3.93
CA VAL A 181 13.67 -0.98 -4.12
C VAL A 181 13.82 -0.12 -2.86
N LYS A 182 14.65 -0.55 -1.92
CA LYS A 182 14.77 0.08 -0.60
C LYS A 182 15.09 1.58 -0.63
N PRO A 183 16.03 2.07 -1.47
CA PRO A 183 16.30 3.51 -1.57
C PRO A 183 15.11 4.34 -2.05
N ALA A 184 14.17 3.71 -2.73
CA ALA A 184 12.92 4.32 -3.23
C ALA A 184 11.74 4.10 -2.26
N THR A 185 12.00 3.73 -1.01
CA THR A 185 10.95 3.56 0.01
C THR A 185 11.23 4.42 1.24
N LEU A 186 10.15 4.81 1.93
CA LEU A 186 10.23 5.54 3.20
C LEU A 186 9.66 4.70 4.34
N SER A 187 10.17 4.90 5.54
CA SER A 187 9.64 4.31 6.77
C SER A 187 9.89 5.23 7.98
N VAL A 188 8.89 5.32 8.86
CA VAL A 188 9.01 6.06 10.13
C VAL A 188 9.76 5.26 11.19
N ALA A 189 9.63 3.93 11.15
CA ALA A 189 10.19 3.01 12.13
C ALA A 189 11.29 2.13 11.51
N PRO A 190 12.16 1.51 12.32
CA PRO A 190 13.15 0.55 11.84
C PRO A 190 12.52 -0.55 11.00
N THR A 191 13.16 -0.87 9.87
CA THR A 191 12.60 -1.79 8.86
C THR A 191 13.03 -3.25 9.05
N GLN A 192 13.96 -3.56 9.95
CA GLN A 192 14.59 -4.88 10.06
C GLN A 192 13.59 -6.03 10.23
N ASN A 193 12.57 -5.86 11.09
CA ASN A 193 11.56 -6.91 11.32
C ASN A 193 10.68 -7.15 10.09
N ALA A 194 10.35 -6.09 9.35
CA ALA A 194 9.60 -6.20 8.10
C ALA A 194 10.47 -6.84 7.01
N ALA A 195 11.73 -6.40 6.89
CA ALA A 195 12.71 -6.96 5.95
C ALA A 195 12.90 -8.47 6.15
N ASN A 196 13.08 -8.91 7.40
CA ASN A 196 13.22 -10.34 7.71
C ASN A 196 11.97 -11.14 7.28
N ARG A 197 10.76 -10.62 7.54
CA ARG A 197 9.51 -11.28 7.11
C ARG A 197 9.37 -11.33 5.59
N LEU A 198 9.75 -10.27 4.90
CA LEU A 198 9.71 -10.19 3.44
C LEU A 198 10.70 -11.17 2.81
N SER A 199 11.95 -11.21 3.29
CA SER A 199 12.96 -12.15 2.81
C SER A 199 12.57 -13.62 3.05
N ALA A 200 11.95 -13.93 4.19
CA ALA A 200 11.42 -15.26 4.48
C ALA A 200 10.29 -15.69 3.52
N ARG A 201 9.68 -14.74 2.80
CA ARG A 201 8.65 -14.98 1.78
C ARG A 201 9.20 -14.77 0.36
N ALA A 202 10.53 -14.86 0.19
CA ALA A 202 11.22 -14.71 -1.09
C ALA A 202 10.91 -13.36 -1.80
N VAL A 203 10.75 -12.28 -1.05
CA VAL A 203 10.77 -10.92 -1.58
C VAL A 203 12.22 -10.47 -1.69
N ILE A 204 12.61 -9.98 -2.85
CA ILE A 204 13.94 -9.42 -3.08
C ILE A 204 13.96 -7.99 -2.52
N LEU A 205 14.91 -7.69 -1.65
CA LEU A 205 15.18 -6.35 -1.15
C LEU A 205 16.40 -5.80 -1.89
N GLN A 206 16.16 -4.93 -2.86
CA GLN A 206 17.24 -4.30 -3.62
C GLN A 206 17.79 -3.13 -2.81
N GLU A 207 19.04 -3.24 -2.43
CA GLU A 207 19.82 -2.14 -1.87
C GLU A 207 20.25 -1.17 -3.00
N GLY A 208 20.72 0.03 -2.64
CA GLY A 208 21.23 1.02 -3.60
C GLY A 208 22.61 0.66 -4.12
#